data_03572650779da45bbb45a497419e4f9a
#
_entry.id   03572650779da45bbb45a497419e4f9a
#
_cell.length_a   1.000
_cell.length_b   1.000
_cell.length_c   1.000
_cell.angle_alpha   90.00
_cell.angle_beta   90.00
_cell.angle_gamma   90.00
#
_symmetry.space_group_name_H-M   'P 1'
#
loop_
_entity.id
_entity.type
_entity.pdbx_description
1 polymer ?
#
loop_
_entity_poly.entity_id
_entity_poly.type
_entity_poly.pdbx_seq_one_letter_code
_entity_poly.pdbx_strand_id
1 'polypeptide(L)'
;TRRSSDLRQMYDYQEGTVTSFAPGQVVEVKLNDGVRPMSHGILFHPDLIRGTSLGQEIKHYSFFSYASNEALHLSDDEKKIFQDCLDKVQQELSRPIDKHSKRLIARNIELLLDYCMRFYERQFVTRSKVNKDVLMKFEDLLDVYFQSEQSPNEKLPTVKYFADKVNLSSNYFGDLIKKETGKTAQEYIQGKIINIAKERILASEKTVSEIAYELGFQYPQHFTRIFKKVVGCTPTEYRVIQV
;
A
#
# COMPACT_ATOMS: atom_id res chain seq x y z
N THR A 1 24.12 7.21 11.91
CA THR A 1 23.56 6.68 10.65
C THR A 1 24.42 5.52 10.19
N ARG A 2 24.03 4.29 10.42
CA ARG A 2 24.69 3.11 9.85
C ARG A 2 23.78 2.50 8.79
N ARG A 3 24.27 2.45 7.55
CA ARG A 3 23.67 1.68 6.46
C ARG A 3 24.04 0.21 6.66
N SER A 4 23.07 -0.66 6.81
CA SER A 4 23.22 -2.10 6.65
C SER A 4 22.90 -2.46 5.21
N SER A 5 23.77 -3.24 4.56
CA SER A 5 23.62 -3.71 3.18
C SER A 5 22.67 -4.92 3.06
N ASP A 6 22.03 -5.33 4.13
CA ASP A 6 21.02 -6.39 4.12
C ASP A 6 19.65 -5.78 3.83
N LEU A 7 18.80 -6.47 3.08
CA LEU A 7 17.45 -6.08 2.63
C LEU A 7 16.47 -5.64 3.74
N ARG A 8 16.95 -5.47 4.97
CA ARG A 8 16.26 -4.91 6.12
C ARG A 8 16.55 -3.43 6.17
N GLN A 9 15.61 -2.61 5.75
CA GLN A 9 15.74 -1.16 5.86
C GLN A 9 15.83 -0.79 7.35
N MET A 10 16.96 -0.23 7.77
CA MET A 10 17.12 0.36 9.09
C MET A 10 16.47 1.75 9.08
N TYR A 11 15.53 1.97 9.95
CA TYR A 11 14.89 3.26 10.14
C TYR A 11 15.35 3.87 11.48
N ASP A 12 15.78 5.13 11.43
CA ASP A 12 16.15 5.90 12.61
C ASP A 12 14.85 6.57 13.15
N TYR A 13 14.29 6.00 14.20
CA TYR A 13 13.07 6.49 14.81
C TYR A 13 13.31 7.82 15.50
N GLN A 14 12.63 8.85 15.02
CA GLN A 14 12.58 10.15 15.66
C GLN A 14 11.45 10.18 16.68
N GLU A 15 11.50 11.13 17.62
CA GLU A 15 10.42 11.36 18.59
C GLU A 15 9.08 11.57 17.88
N GLY A 16 8.05 10.84 18.31
CA GLY A 16 6.71 10.89 17.70
C GLY A 16 6.53 10.03 16.47
N THR A 17 7.38 9.02 16.26
CA THR A 17 7.19 8.01 15.23
C THR A 17 6.32 6.87 15.73
N VAL A 18 5.30 6.49 14.96
CA VAL A 18 4.42 5.34 15.24
C VAL A 18 4.63 4.27 14.19
N THR A 19 4.82 3.03 14.66
CA THR A 19 4.86 1.82 13.84
C THR A 19 3.76 0.87 14.25
N SER A 20 3.17 0.19 13.28
CA SER A 20 2.13 -0.80 13.50
C SER A 20 2.57 -2.15 12.96
N PHE A 21 2.26 -3.22 13.69
CA PHE A 21 2.65 -4.58 13.33
C PHE A 21 1.44 -5.49 13.30
N ALA A 22 1.32 -6.27 12.22
CA ALA A 22 0.27 -7.26 12.07
C ALA A 22 0.57 -8.54 12.89
N PRO A 23 -0.43 -9.35 13.25
CA PRO A 23 -0.23 -10.66 13.86
C PRO A 23 0.71 -11.54 13.03
N GLY A 24 1.64 -12.23 13.69
CA GLY A 24 2.60 -13.14 13.04
C GLY A 24 3.81 -12.44 12.37
N GLN A 25 3.89 -11.14 12.45
CA GLN A 25 5.06 -10.39 11.97
C GLN A 25 6.23 -10.54 12.94
N VAL A 26 7.41 -10.91 12.44
CA VAL A 26 8.63 -10.96 13.24
C VAL A 26 9.31 -9.59 13.16
N VAL A 27 9.52 -8.99 14.33
CA VAL A 27 10.16 -7.68 14.47
C VAL A 27 11.45 -7.85 15.24
N GLU A 28 12.55 -7.38 14.66
CA GLU A 28 13.85 -7.30 15.33
C GLU A 28 14.14 -5.83 15.63
N VAL A 29 14.28 -5.50 16.92
CA VAL A 29 14.66 -4.17 17.37
C VAL A 29 16.13 -4.20 17.76
N LYS A 30 16.97 -3.48 17.01
CA LYS A 30 18.38 -3.30 17.34
C LYS A 30 18.58 -1.95 18.01
N LEU A 31 18.96 -1.99 19.27
CA LEU A 31 19.29 -0.78 20.02
C LEU A 31 20.78 -0.46 19.86
N ASN A 32 21.09 0.81 19.68
CA ASN A 32 22.48 1.27 19.77
C ASN A 32 22.93 1.29 21.23
N ASP A 33 24.20 0.98 21.47
CA ASP A 33 24.77 1.03 22.82
C ASP A 33 24.55 2.41 23.46
N GLY A 34 24.00 2.40 24.68
CA GLY A 34 23.72 3.62 25.45
C GLY A 34 22.38 4.31 25.13
N VAL A 35 21.63 3.87 24.14
CA VAL A 35 20.28 4.41 23.83
C VAL A 35 19.21 3.56 24.51
N ARG A 36 18.39 4.18 25.35
CA ARG A 36 17.18 3.59 25.93
C ARG A 36 15.96 4.27 25.31
N PRO A 37 15.38 3.71 24.24
CA PRO A 37 14.18 4.30 23.66
C PRO A 37 13.03 4.19 24.67
N MET A 38 12.33 5.29 24.88
CA MET A 38 11.03 5.26 25.55
C MET A 38 9.95 5.08 24.49
N SER A 39 9.19 4.01 24.59
CA SER A 39 8.07 3.76 23.70
C SER A 39 6.81 3.44 24.48
N HIS A 40 5.69 3.97 24.02
CA HIS A 40 4.35 3.65 24.50
C HIS A 40 3.60 2.95 23.36
N GLY A 41 2.77 1.97 23.69
CA GLY A 41 2.03 1.27 22.65
C GLY A 41 0.93 0.36 23.20
N ILE A 42 0.14 -0.17 22.31
CA ILE A 42 -0.89 -1.16 22.61
C ILE A 42 -0.51 -2.47 21.93
N LEU A 43 -0.47 -3.52 22.74
CA LEU A 43 -0.42 -4.90 22.25
C LEU A 43 -1.72 -5.59 22.63
N PHE A 44 -2.44 -6.13 21.66
CA PHE A 44 -3.68 -6.84 21.94
C PHE A 44 -3.78 -8.14 21.17
N HIS A 45 -4.39 -9.14 21.78
CA HIS A 45 -4.66 -10.41 21.13
C HIS A 45 -5.89 -10.28 20.19
N PRO A 46 -5.93 -10.93 19.03
CA PRO A 46 -7.07 -10.90 18.10
C PRO A 46 -8.42 -11.27 18.73
N ASP A 47 -8.44 -12.09 19.78
CA ASP A 47 -9.67 -12.43 20.49
C ASP A 47 -10.34 -11.25 21.21
N LEU A 48 -9.57 -10.21 21.56
CA LEU A 48 -10.13 -8.99 22.13
C LEU A 48 -11.11 -8.33 21.18
N ILE A 49 -10.78 -8.30 19.89
CA ILE A 49 -11.59 -7.61 18.88
C ILE A 49 -12.60 -8.53 18.19
N ARG A 50 -12.56 -9.85 18.44
CA ARG A 50 -13.49 -10.81 17.83
C ARG A 50 -14.93 -10.51 18.25
N GLY A 51 -15.84 -10.34 17.24
CA GLY A 51 -17.24 -9.99 17.47
C GLY A 51 -17.50 -8.51 17.76
N THR A 52 -16.50 -7.64 17.58
CA THR A 52 -16.64 -6.19 17.65
C THR A 52 -16.57 -5.56 16.25
N SER A 53 -16.97 -4.27 16.11
CA SER A 53 -16.79 -3.51 14.87
C SER A 53 -15.33 -3.49 14.42
N LEU A 54 -14.40 -3.24 15.34
CA LEU A 54 -12.97 -3.27 15.04
C LEU A 54 -12.52 -4.61 14.43
N GLY A 55 -13.06 -5.73 14.92
CA GLY A 55 -12.73 -7.05 14.35
C GLY A 55 -13.17 -7.23 12.89
N GLN A 56 -14.19 -6.51 12.43
CA GLN A 56 -14.64 -6.47 11.04
C GLN A 56 -13.78 -5.52 10.19
N GLU A 57 -13.41 -4.36 10.77
CA GLU A 57 -12.72 -3.27 10.09
C GLU A 57 -11.19 -3.39 10.10
N ILE A 58 -10.60 -4.20 10.99
CA ILE A 58 -9.13 -4.27 11.20
C ILE A 58 -8.34 -4.50 9.91
N LYS A 59 -8.90 -5.24 8.96
CA LYS A 59 -8.28 -5.52 7.66
C LYS A 59 -8.20 -4.31 6.73
N HIS A 60 -8.97 -3.24 7.01
CA HIS A 60 -9.00 -2.03 6.21
C HIS A 60 -7.90 -1.03 6.62
N TYR A 61 -7.25 -1.24 7.75
CA TYR A 61 -6.09 -0.45 8.17
C TYR A 61 -4.82 -0.96 7.47
N SER A 62 -4.56 -0.43 6.26
CA SER A 62 -3.46 -0.86 5.37
C SER A 62 -2.07 -0.70 6.01
N PHE A 63 -1.92 0.27 6.91
CA PHE A 63 -0.65 0.60 7.56
C PHE A 63 -0.08 -0.51 8.48
N PHE A 64 -0.87 -1.52 8.86
CA PHE A 64 -0.33 -2.72 9.50
C PHE A 64 0.61 -3.54 8.60
N SER A 65 0.59 -3.28 7.30
CA SER A 65 1.43 -3.96 6.31
C SER A 65 2.49 -3.03 5.70
N TYR A 66 2.68 -1.83 6.26
CA TYR A 66 3.70 -0.91 5.82
C TYR A 66 5.09 -1.34 6.32
N ALA A 67 6.14 -0.95 5.61
CA ALA A 67 7.50 -1.18 6.04
C ALA A 67 7.92 -0.16 7.13
N SER A 68 8.95 -0.48 7.89
CA SER A 68 9.39 0.36 9.02
C SER A 68 9.79 1.78 8.60
N ASN A 69 10.31 1.96 7.38
CA ASN A 69 10.66 3.27 6.81
C ASN A 69 9.45 4.08 6.33
N GLU A 70 8.26 3.49 6.36
CA GLU A 70 6.97 4.10 6.02
C GLU A 70 6.18 4.47 7.28
N ALA A 71 6.84 4.53 8.42
CA ALA A 71 6.24 4.84 9.70
C ALA A 71 5.53 6.20 9.72
N LEU A 72 4.51 6.32 10.55
CA LEU A 72 3.78 7.54 10.75
C LEU A 72 4.58 8.51 11.63
N HIS A 73 4.70 9.75 11.21
CA HIS A 73 5.29 10.83 11.99
C HIS A 73 4.19 11.76 12.49
N LEU A 74 4.07 11.84 13.79
CA LEU A 74 3.05 12.66 14.46
C LEU A 74 3.54 14.10 14.64
N SER A 75 2.66 15.07 14.41
CA SER A 75 2.83 16.44 14.91
C SER A 75 2.62 16.49 16.44
N ASP A 76 2.97 17.60 17.08
CA ASP A 76 2.82 17.71 18.52
C ASP A 76 1.36 17.64 19.00
N ASP A 77 0.42 18.12 18.19
CA ASP A 77 -1.01 17.99 18.52
C ASP A 77 -1.51 16.56 18.27
N GLU A 78 -1.01 15.89 17.24
CA GLU A 78 -1.34 14.48 16.97
C GLU A 78 -0.77 13.56 18.06
N LYS A 79 0.41 13.86 18.63
CA LYS A 79 0.96 13.15 19.79
C LYS A 79 0.03 13.21 20.99
N LYS A 80 -0.57 14.38 21.28
CA LYS A 80 -1.54 14.54 22.37
C LYS A 80 -2.77 13.66 22.15
N ILE A 81 -3.35 13.71 20.93
CA ILE A 81 -4.52 12.88 20.58
C ILE A 81 -4.19 11.39 20.72
N PHE A 82 -3.02 10.99 20.22
CA PHE A 82 -2.56 9.61 20.31
C PHE A 82 -2.41 9.17 21.77
N GLN A 83 -1.78 10.00 22.62
CA GLN A 83 -1.61 9.71 24.03
C GLN A 83 -2.95 9.64 24.77
N ASP A 84 -3.89 10.56 24.49
CA ASP A 84 -5.22 10.53 25.08
C ASP A 84 -5.98 9.22 24.80
N CYS A 85 -5.80 8.67 23.60
CA CYS A 85 -6.39 7.38 23.25
C CYS A 85 -5.74 6.22 24.02
N LEU A 86 -4.41 6.24 24.19
CA LEU A 86 -3.70 5.26 25.02
C LEU A 86 -4.15 5.33 26.48
N ASP A 87 -4.25 6.54 27.03
CA ASP A 87 -4.66 6.76 28.41
C ASP A 87 -6.08 6.25 28.69
N LYS A 88 -7.01 6.40 27.74
CA LYS A 88 -8.37 5.85 27.86
C LYS A 88 -8.37 4.32 27.93
N VAL A 89 -7.54 3.66 27.11
CA VAL A 89 -7.39 2.20 27.18
C VAL A 89 -6.80 1.80 28.52
N GLN A 90 -5.76 2.48 28.99
CA GLN A 90 -5.11 2.20 30.26
C GLN A 90 -6.07 2.41 31.45
N GLN A 91 -6.87 3.49 31.44
CA GLN A 91 -7.88 3.75 32.47
C GLN A 91 -8.92 2.63 32.54
N GLU A 92 -9.38 2.12 31.39
CA GLU A 92 -10.34 1.00 31.35
C GLU A 92 -9.72 -0.30 31.89
N LEU A 93 -8.45 -0.56 31.55
CA LEU A 93 -7.71 -1.73 32.04
C LEU A 93 -7.43 -1.67 33.57
N SER A 94 -7.36 -0.48 34.15
CA SER A 94 -7.13 -0.29 35.60
C SER A 94 -8.39 -0.45 36.45
N ARG A 95 -9.58 -0.54 35.82
CA ARG A 95 -10.85 -0.76 36.51
C ARG A 95 -11.17 -2.26 36.63
N PRO A 96 -12.06 -2.66 37.54
CA PRO A 96 -12.59 -4.01 37.56
C PRO A 96 -13.24 -4.34 36.22
N ILE A 97 -12.86 -5.48 35.63
CA ILE A 97 -13.39 -5.92 34.35
C ILE A 97 -14.87 -6.31 34.47
N ASP A 98 -15.71 -5.74 33.64
CA ASP A 98 -17.14 -6.03 33.57
C ASP A 98 -17.58 -6.40 32.14
N LYS A 99 -18.88 -6.62 31.95
CA LYS A 99 -19.48 -7.01 30.63
C LYS A 99 -19.30 -5.93 29.54
N HIS A 100 -18.92 -4.71 29.87
CA HIS A 100 -18.73 -3.59 28.94
C HIS A 100 -17.27 -3.36 28.58
N SER A 101 -16.32 -3.79 29.44
CA SER A 101 -14.89 -3.49 29.30
C SER A 101 -14.33 -3.91 27.95
N LYS A 102 -14.62 -5.13 27.49
CA LYS A 102 -14.17 -5.60 26.17
C LYS A 102 -14.58 -4.63 25.04
N ARG A 103 -15.85 -4.17 25.06
CA ARG A 103 -16.37 -3.28 24.02
C ARG A 103 -15.76 -1.88 24.13
N LEU A 104 -15.58 -1.37 25.32
CA LEU A 104 -14.99 -0.05 25.55
C LEU A 104 -13.53 -0.02 25.13
N ILE A 105 -12.75 -1.04 25.47
CA ILE A 105 -11.35 -1.16 25.04
C ILE A 105 -11.27 -1.24 23.51
N ALA A 106 -12.07 -2.12 22.87
CA ALA A 106 -12.07 -2.25 21.42
C ALA A 106 -12.44 -0.95 20.71
N ARG A 107 -13.41 -0.17 21.24
CA ARG A 107 -13.79 1.13 20.68
C ARG A 107 -12.69 2.19 20.81
N ASN A 108 -11.97 2.22 21.93
CA ASN A 108 -10.85 3.15 22.09
C ASN A 108 -9.68 2.79 21.17
N ILE A 109 -9.42 1.49 20.95
CA ILE A 109 -8.43 1.03 19.96
C ILE A 109 -8.88 1.41 18.55
N GLU A 110 -10.14 1.19 18.18
CA GLU A 110 -10.71 1.57 16.89
C GLU A 110 -10.54 3.07 16.63
N LEU A 111 -10.88 3.91 17.61
CA LEU A 111 -10.69 5.37 17.52
C LEU A 111 -9.22 5.75 17.32
N LEU A 112 -8.29 5.10 18.03
CA LEU A 112 -6.85 5.33 17.84
C LEU A 112 -6.42 4.99 16.40
N LEU A 113 -6.88 3.87 15.86
CA LEU A 113 -6.53 3.44 14.50
C LEU A 113 -7.14 4.38 13.44
N ASP A 114 -8.35 4.88 13.66
CA ASP A 114 -8.98 5.88 12.80
C ASP A 114 -8.18 7.20 12.79
N TYR A 115 -7.68 7.63 13.94
CA TYR A 115 -6.76 8.78 14.00
C TYR A 115 -5.45 8.49 13.25
N CYS A 116 -4.88 7.30 13.39
CA CYS A 116 -3.69 6.93 12.62
C CYS A 116 -3.95 7.00 11.10
N MET A 117 -5.10 6.53 10.60
CA MET A 117 -5.48 6.70 9.20
C MET A 117 -5.49 8.16 8.78
N ARG A 118 -6.18 9.01 9.53
CA ARG A 118 -6.22 10.47 9.29
C ARG A 118 -4.82 11.08 9.25
N PHE A 119 -3.94 10.68 10.15
CA PHE A 119 -2.58 11.21 10.24
C PHE A 119 -1.72 10.71 9.06
N TYR A 120 -1.89 9.48 8.60
CA TYR A 120 -1.28 9.01 7.35
C TYR A 120 -1.78 9.80 6.14
N GLU A 121 -3.08 10.09 6.03
CA GLU A 121 -3.62 10.91 4.96
C GLU A 121 -2.99 12.33 4.94
N ARG A 122 -2.83 12.96 6.09
CA ARG A 122 -2.09 14.23 6.24
C ARG A 122 -0.63 14.06 5.82
N GLN A 123 0.03 12.97 6.24
CA GLN A 123 1.43 12.68 5.89
C GLN A 123 1.62 12.53 4.37
N PHE A 124 0.70 11.85 3.68
CA PHE A 124 0.72 11.78 2.22
C PHE A 124 0.60 13.17 1.58
N VAL A 125 -0.25 14.04 2.10
CA VAL A 125 -0.38 15.42 1.59
C VAL A 125 0.89 16.23 1.84
N THR A 126 1.46 16.19 3.03
CA THR A 126 2.66 16.97 3.38
C THR A 126 3.92 16.49 2.66
N ARG A 127 3.96 15.24 2.23
CA ARG A 127 5.04 14.63 1.43
C ARG A 127 4.79 14.68 -0.08
N SER A 128 3.89 15.52 -0.56
CA SER A 128 3.45 15.53 -1.97
C SER A 128 4.60 15.63 -2.99
N LYS A 129 5.67 16.36 -2.69
CA LYS A 129 6.85 16.45 -3.57
C LYS A 129 7.53 15.09 -3.71
N VAL A 130 7.82 14.42 -2.59
CA VAL A 130 8.45 13.08 -2.58
C VAL A 130 7.53 12.05 -3.25
N ASN A 131 6.22 12.14 -3.01
CA ASN A 131 5.24 11.24 -3.61
C ASN A 131 5.18 11.40 -5.14
N LYS A 132 5.26 12.65 -5.65
CA LYS A 132 5.33 12.93 -7.09
C LYS A 132 6.62 12.38 -7.70
N ASP A 133 7.75 12.49 -7.00
CA ASP A 133 9.02 11.91 -7.45
C ASP A 133 8.91 10.37 -7.55
N VAL A 134 8.22 9.72 -6.61
CA VAL A 134 7.92 8.27 -6.66
C VAL A 134 6.99 7.94 -7.83
N LEU A 135 5.96 8.75 -8.07
CA LEU A 135 5.04 8.55 -9.19
C LEU A 135 5.78 8.68 -10.54
N MET A 136 6.59 9.72 -10.73
CA MET A 136 7.40 9.89 -11.94
C MET A 136 8.33 8.70 -12.16
N LYS A 137 9.04 8.27 -11.11
CA LYS A 137 9.90 7.08 -11.20
C LYS A 137 9.11 5.81 -11.55
N PHE A 138 7.91 5.67 -11.06
CA PHE A 138 7.03 4.55 -11.41
C PHE A 138 6.61 4.61 -12.87
N GLU A 139 6.27 5.79 -13.39
CA GLU A 139 5.93 5.99 -14.80
C GLU A 139 7.11 5.66 -15.72
N ASP A 140 8.32 6.12 -15.38
CA ASP A 140 9.54 5.77 -16.10
C ASP A 140 9.80 4.25 -16.10
N LEU A 141 9.62 3.60 -14.95
CA LEU A 141 9.78 2.15 -14.82
C LEU A 141 8.74 1.38 -15.66
N LEU A 142 7.49 1.88 -15.74
CA LEU A 142 6.46 1.32 -16.61
C LEU A 142 6.84 1.44 -18.08
N ASP A 143 7.34 2.61 -18.48
CA ASP A 143 7.77 2.85 -19.87
C ASP A 143 8.94 1.96 -20.25
N VAL A 144 9.97 1.88 -19.43
CA VAL A 144 11.11 0.99 -19.62
C VAL A 144 10.67 -0.48 -19.68
N TYR A 145 9.74 -0.90 -18.81
CA TYR A 145 9.24 -2.26 -18.78
C TYR A 145 8.60 -2.68 -20.10
N PHE A 146 7.81 -1.80 -20.72
CA PHE A 146 7.09 -2.12 -21.95
C PHE A 146 7.83 -1.74 -23.23
N GLN A 147 8.89 -0.93 -23.16
CA GLN A 147 9.77 -0.61 -24.30
C GLN A 147 10.88 -1.62 -24.48
N SER A 148 11.34 -2.28 -23.41
CA SER A 148 12.27 -3.39 -23.55
C SER A 148 11.59 -4.49 -24.40
N GLU A 149 12.27 -4.97 -25.44
CA GLU A 149 11.87 -6.16 -26.19
C GLU A 149 11.94 -7.37 -25.25
N GLN A 150 10.99 -7.44 -24.33
CA GLN A 150 10.96 -8.51 -23.34
C GLN A 150 10.65 -9.81 -24.06
N SER A 151 11.39 -10.84 -23.67
CA SER A 151 11.21 -12.20 -24.14
C SER A 151 9.72 -12.60 -23.99
N PRO A 152 9.12 -13.31 -24.97
CA PRO A 152 7.70 -13.70 -24.97
C PRO A 152 7.21 -14.44 -23.70
N ASN A 153 8.11 -14.72 -22.78
CA ASN A 153 7.86 -15.48 -21.55
C ASN A 153 7.73 -14.62 -20.26
N GLU A 154 7.84 -13.30 -20.33
CA GLU A 154 7.70 -12.48 -19.13
C GLU A 154 6.22 -12.19 -18.81
N LYS A 155 5.85 -12.48 -17.57
CA LYS A 155 4.50 -12.28 -17.05
C LYS A 155 4.20 -10.78 -16.91
N LEU A 156 2.92 -10.43 -16.93
CA LEU A 156 2.46 -9.08 -16.60
C LEU A 156 3.11 -8.57 -15.30
N PRO A 157 3.59 -7.32 -15.28
CA PRO A 157 4.20 -6.75 -14.09
C PRO A 157 3.17 -6.60 -12.96
N THR A 158 3.60 -6.87 -11.75
CA THR A 158 2.77 -6.78 -10.56
C THR A 158 2.99 -5.45 -9.84
N VAL A 159 2.04 -5.03 -9.01
CA VAL A 159 2.22 -3.88 -8.10
C VAL A 159 3.45 -4.08 -7.22
N LYS A 160 3.68 -5.30 -6.72
CA LYS A 160 4.86 -5.64 -5.92
C LYS A 160 6.17 -5.38 -6.65
N TYR A 161 6.26 -5.76 -7.93
CA TYR A 161 7.46 -5.53 -8.74
C TYR A 161 7.86 -4.04 -8.76
N PHE A 162 6.90 -3.14 -8.98
CA PHE A 162 7.19 -1.70 -9.01
C PHE A 162 7.43 -1.14 -7.60
N ALA A 163 6.70 -1.58 -6.61
CA ALA A 163 6.90 -1.19 -5.22
C ALA A 163 8.34 -1.51 -4.75
N ASP A 164 8.81 -2.74 -5.04
CA ASP A 164 10.18 -3.17 -4.72
C ASP A 164 11.24 -2.28 -5.44
N LYS A 165 10.99 -1.87 -6.70
CA LYS A 165 11.89 -1.00 -7.47
C LYS A 165 11.99 0.43 -6.91
N VAL A 166 10.97 0.90 -6.23
CA VAL A 166 10.98 2.21 -5.56
C VAL A 166 11.24 2.12 -4.04
N ASN A 167 11.58 0.91 -3.55
CA ASN A 167 11.87 0.60 -2.14
C ASN A 167 10.72 0.92 -1.19
N LEU A 168 9.49 0.58 -1.60
CA LEU A 168 8.28 0.72 -0.82
C LEU A 168 7.58 -0.63 -0.64
N SER A 169 6.79 -0.76 0.42
CA SER A 169 5.85 -1.87 0.57
C SER A 169 4.74 -1.77 -0.48
N SER A 170 4.19 -2.91 -0.90
CA SER A 170 3.11 -2.93 -1.90
C SER A 170 1.88 -2.15 -1.45
N ASN A 171 1.57 -2.15 -0.16
CA ASN A 171 0.41 -1.46 0.38
C ASN A 171 0.62 0.05 0.44
N TYR A 172 1.76 0.52 0.99
CA TYR A 172 2.09 1.94 1.00
C TYR A 172 2.17 2.51 -0.43
N PHE A 173 2.84 1.80 -1.34
CA PHE A 173 2.90 2.18 -2.75
C PHE A 173 1.51 2.25 -3.38
N GLY A 174 0.63 1.27 -3.11
CA GLY A 174 -0.75 1.26 -3.60
C GLY A 174 -1.55 2.47 -3.11
N ASP A 175 -1.45 2.80 -1.82
CA ASP A 175 -2.13 3.93 -1.20
C ASP A 175 -1.59 5.27 -1.73
N LEU A 176 -0.25 5.38 -1.92
CA LEU A 176 0.39 6.53 -2.53
C LEU A 176 -0.12 6.77 -3.96
N ILE A 177 -0.07 5.75 -4.82
CA ILE A 177 -0.52 5.87 -6.22
C ILE A 177 -2.00 6.25 -6.27
N LYS A 178 -2.83 5.63 -5.43
CA LYS A 178 -4.26 5.96 -5.35
C LYS A 178 -4.49 7.41 -4.92
N LYS A 179 -3.70 7.90 -3.97
CA LYS A 179 -3.78 9.30 -3.50
C LYS A 179 -3.39 10.31 -4.57
N GLU A 180 -2.28 10.05 -5.29
CA GLU A 180 -1.76 10.96 -6.29
C GLU A 180 -2.56 10.94 -7.61
N THR A 181 -3.13 9.79 -7.99
CA THR A 181 -3.75 9.60 -9.32
C THR A 181 -5.26 9.37 -9.29
N GLY A 182 -5.84 9.09 -8.13
CA GLY A 182 -7.23 8.65 -7.97
C GLY A 182 -7.51 7.22 -8.43
N LYS A 183 -6.48 6.49 -8.92
CA LYS A 183 -6.59 5.11 -9.41
C LYS A 183 -5.74 4.19 -8.54
N THR A 184 -6.17 2.96 -8.34
CA THR A 184 -5.30 1.96 -7.73
C THR A 184 -4.07 1.72 -8.61
N ALA A 185 -2.94 1.32 -8.01
CA ALA A 185 -1.73 1.00 -8.77
C ALA A 185 -1.97 -0.09 -9.82
N GLN A 186 -2.84 -1.07 -9.53
CA GLN A 186 -3.24 -2.10 -10.48
C GLN A 186 -4.01 -1.53 -11.68
N GLU A 187 -4.95 -0.60 -11.45
CA GLU A 187 -5.69 0.07 -12.52
C GLU A 187 -4.78 0.96 -13.36
N TYR A 188 -3.80 1.60 -12.75
CA TYR A 188 -2.82 2.42 -13.43
C TYR A 188 -1.97 1.59 -14.40
N ILE A 189 -1.42 0.45 -13.92
CA ILE A 189 -0.67 -0.52 -14.75
C ILE A 189 -1.55 -1.04 -15.90
N GLN A 190 -2.79 -1.46 -15.60
CA GLN A 190 -3.73 -1.94 -16.62
C GLN A 190 -4.03 -0.87 -17.68
N GLY A 191 -4.24 0.38 -17.27
CA GLY A 191 -4.47 1.50 -18.18
C GLY A 191 -3.30 1.69 -19.16
N LYS A 192 -2.05 1.62 -18.67
CA LYS A 192 -0.85 1.73 -19.52
C LYS A 192 -0.78 0.58 -20.53
N ILE A 193 -0.99 -0.66 -20.08
CA ILE A 193 -1.02 -1.85 -20.95
C ILE A 193 -2.06 -1.69 -22.06
N ILE A 194 -3.27 -1.22 -21.72
CA ILE A 194 -4.35 -1.04 -22.69
C ILE A 194 -4.03 0.07 -23.70
N ASN A 195 -3.35 1.14 -23.30
CA ASN A 195 -2.91 2.17 -24.24
C ASN A 195 -1.91 1.62 -25.25
N ILE A 196 -0.91 0.86 -24.81
CA ILE A 196 0.03 0.16 -25.70
C ILE A 196 -0.70 -0.84 -26.59
N ALA A 197 -1.68 -1.57 -26.04
CA ALA A 197 -2.50 -2.49 -26.82
C ALA A 197 -3.26 -1.79 -27.96
N LYS A 198 -3.86 -0.61 -27.69
CA LYS A 198 -4.54 0.19 -28.72
C LYS A 198 -3.62 0.53 -29.88
N GLU A 199 -2.40 0.99 -29.58
CA GLU A 199 -1.40 1.33 -30.58
C GLU A 199 -1.03 0.09 -31.43
N ARG A 200 -0.74 -1.05 -30.79
CA ARG A 200 -0.38 -2.30 -31.48
C ARG A 200 -1.52 -2.86 -32.32
N ILE A 201 -2.78 -2.76 -31.84
CA ILE A 201 -3.96 -3.21 -32.58
C ILE A 201 -4.14 -2.44 -33.90
N LEU A 202 -3.82 -1.15 -33.90
CA LEU A 202 -3.96 -0.29 -35.08
C LEU A 202 -2.74 -0.34 -36.00
N ALA A 203 -1.54 -0.48 -35.43
CA ALA A 203 -0.28 -0.41 -36.17
C ALA A 203 0.16 -1.75 -36.80
N SER A 204 -0.51 -2.86 -36.54
CA SER A 204 -0.07 -4.19 -37.00
C SER A 204 -1.22 -5.06 -37.47
N GLU A 205 -0.88 -5.98 -38.44
CA GLU A 205 -1.77 -7.06 -38.91
C GLU A 205 -1.86 -8.24 -37.91
N LYS A 206 -1.18 -8.17 -36.77
CA LYS A 206 -1.17 -9.22 -35.75
C LYS A 206 -2.56 -9.51 -35.24
N THR A 207 -2.81 -10.78 -34.93
CA THR A 207 -4.07 -11.18 -34.27
C THR A 207 -4.14 -10.65 -32.87
N VAL A 208 -5.34 -10.50 -32.33
CA VAL A 208 -5.58 -10.09 -30.95
C VAL A 208 -4.87 -11.02 -29.96
N SER A 209 -4.77 -12.32 -30.27
CA SER A 209 -4.08 -13.30 -29.43
C SER A 209 -2.57 -13.10 -29.43
N GLU A 210 -1.96 -12.83 -30.57
CA GLU A 210 -0.53 -12.52 -30.65
C GLU A 210 -0.19 -11.24 -29.85
N ILE A 211 -0.98 -10.19 -30.03
CA ILE A 211 -0.81 -8.94 -29.25
C ILE A 211 -0.95 -9.21 -27.75
N ALA A 212 -1.92 -10.04 -27.33
CA ALA A 212 -2.08 -10.39 -25.93
C ALA A 212 -0.85 -11.11 -25.35
N TYR A 213 -0.29 -12.07 -26.09
CA TYR A 213 0.92 -12.78 -25.67
C TYR A 213 2.15 -11.83 -25.61
N GLU A 214 2.32 -10.96 -26.59
CA GLU A 214 3.40 -9.96 -26.60
C GLU A 214 3.31 -8.95 -25.44
N LEU A 215 2.10 -8.71 -24.94
CA LEU A 215 1.87 -7.87 -23.77
C LEU A 215 2.02 -8.63 -22.45
N GLY A 216 2.39 -9.93 -22.49
CA GLY A 216 2.62 -10.75 -21.31
C GLY A 216 1.36 -11.42 -20.73
N PHE A 217 0.24 -11.42 -21.44
CA PHE A 217 -0.96 -12.15 -20.99
C PHE A 217 -0.80 -13.64 -21.26
N GLN A 218 -0.95 -14.43 -20.22
CA GLN A 218 -0.95 -15.90 -20.34
C GLN A 218 -2.19 -16.42 -21.10
N TYR A 219 -3.31 -15.71 -21.01
CA TYR A 219 -4.59 -16.07 -21.63
C TYR A 219 -5.18 -14.88 -22.39
N PRO A 220 -5.35 -14.95 -23.73
CA PRO A 220 -5.94 -13.86 -24.53
C PRO A 220 -7.35 -13.45 -24.07
N GLN A 221 -8.13 -14.39 -23.51
CA GLN A 221 -9.46 -14.06 -22.96
C GLN A 221 -9.38 -13.09 -21.80
N HIS A 222 -8.33 -13.19 -20.96
CA HIS A 222 -8.11 -12.26 -19.87
C HIS A 222 -7.78 -10.86 -20.39
N PHE A 223 -6.94 -10.76 -21.42
CA PHE A 223 -6.67 -9.52 -22.14
C PHE A 223 -7.96 -8.90 -22.69
N THR A 224 -8.75 -9.66 -23.46
CA THR A 224 -10.00 -9.19 -24.06
C THR A 224 -10.97 -8.65 -22.99
N ARG A 225 -11.08 -9.32 -21.85
CA ARG A 225 -11.93 -8.89 -20.74
C ARG A 225 -11.48 -7.55 -20.12
N ILE A 226 -10.17 -7.39 -19.90
CA ILE A 226 -9.60 -6.15 -19.35
C ILE A 226 -9.74 -5.02 -20.38
N PHE A 227 -9.42 -5.29 -21.65
CA PHE A 227 -9.55 -4.31 -22.71
C PHE A 227 -10.99 -3.80 -22.83
N LYS A 228 -11.99 -4.71 -22.87
CA LYS A 228 -13.40 -4.34 -22.92
C LYS A 228 -13.83 -3.55 -21.68
N LYS A 229 -13.34 -3.92 -20.50
CA LYS A 229 -13.64 -3.18 -19.24
C LYS A 229 -13.13 -1.74 -19.30
N VAL A 230 -11.95 -1.50 -19.89
CA VAL A 230 -11.30 -0.18 -19.90
C VAL A 230 -11.76 0.66 -21.09
N VAL A 231 -11.96 0.05 -22.26
CA VAL A 231 -12.24 0.74 -23.54
C VAL A 231 -13.73 0.79 -23.87
N GLY A 232 -14.51 -0.15 -23.32
CA GLY A 232 -15.95 -0.26 -23.61
C GLY A 232 -16.30 -1.23 -24.74
N CYS A 233 -15.36 -1.58 -25.63
CA CYS A 233 -15.54 -2.54 -26.72
C CYS A 233 -14.42 -3.58 -26.71
N THR A 234 -14.59 -4.67 -27.45
CA THR A 234 -13.56 -5.70 -27.61
C THR A 234 -12.40 -5.21 -28.49
N PRO A 235 -11.20 -5.81 -28.37
CA PRO A 235 -10.06 -5.47 -29.24
C PRO A 235 -10.38 -5.60 -30.74
N THR A 236 -11.17 -6.58 -31.11
CA THR A 236 -11.58 -6.81 -32.52
C THR A 236 -12.53 -5.71 -33.00
N GLU A 237 -13.54 -5.37 -32.18
CA GLU A 237 -14.46 -4.26 -32.47
C GLU A 237 -13.69 -2.92 -32.54
N TYR A 238 -12.72 -2.71 -31.63
CA TYR A 238 -11.89 -1.51 -31.63
C TYR A 238 -11.10 -1.35 -32.93
N ARG A 239 -10.52 -2.43 -33.46
CA ARG A 239 -9.81 -2.42 -34.76
C ARG A 239 -10.74 -2.00 -35.89
N VAL A 240 -11.97 -2.52 -35.94
CA VAL A 240 -12.93 -2.21 -37.00
C VAL A 240 -13.46 -0.77 -36.93
N ILE A 241 -13.68 -0.25 -35.74
CA ILE A 241 -14.23 1.11 -35.54
C ILE A 241 -13.23 2.22 -35.91
N GLN A 242 -11.93 1.96 -35.77
CA GLN A 242 -10.88 2.97 -35.97
C GLN A 242 -10.23 2.90 -37.38
N VAL A 243 -10.57 1.92 -38.17
CA VAL A 243 -10.20 1.80 -39.59
C VAL A 243 -11.37 2.27 -40.46
#